data_41179b7c59a5163cea6b9aa1ea740d0a
#
_entry.id   41179b7c59a5163cea6b9aa1ea740d0a
#
_cell.length_a   1.000
_cell.length_b   1.000
_cell.length_c   1.000
_cell.angle_alpha   90.00
_cell.angle_beta   90.00
_cell.angle_gamma   90.00
#
_symmetry.space_group_name_H-M   'P 1'
#
loop_
_entity.id
_entity.type
_entity.pdbx_description
1 polymer ?
#
loop_
_entity_poly.entity_id
_entity_poly.type
_entity_poly.pdbx_seq_one_letter_code
_entity_poly.pdbx_strand_id
1 'polypeptide(L)'
;MNVWICAVANGAAGYTYYPEWLDDWPEADGIVLLADYVGSIGTSNPSRSRVLSHEVGHWLNLKHCWGDSNEPGDPSNCFMDDEVEDTPLTSGWTSCSINGATCGSVRDNVENYMEYSYCAKMFTKGQADRMVAALTSPIAQRNSLWQPANLSATGVAGNDILCLAEFASSLTEVCAGSSISFRDESYHNVQQRTWSFPGGDPATSTEEFPSVVYSTPGTYSVTLSVSDGTNTLEVEKQALITVHNSPGGGLPFEDGFEAGPVLSTSDWVVANPDGDNTFEVTDVAAYTGNYSVRLVNTPEMDERMDRLSSGTFDMSDASSISISYRYAYAKRNATSDDRLRLYVSNNCGTSWSLRQQLRGSNTLNTGGLVGGTFIPDPDQWGTSEANNISSNYHTADFRIRFEFESNGGNSVYLDDININGRPVGLEELESRTTGPRVIPNPANHSARAQITVERSGNLRLEVMDALGRVLATPYHGMVVPGTLQVELPIAQLPTGAYVLRSSTSDAVSSTIFLVD
;
A
#
# COMPACT_ATOMS: atom_id res chain seq x y z
N MET A 1 31.58 3.35 18.41
CA MET A 1 30.78 2.25 17.79
C MET A 1 30.12 2.78 16.54
N ASN A 2 30.27 2.09 15.44
CA ASN A 2 29.58 2.40 14.20
C ASN A 2 28.42 1.44 14.02
N VAL A 3 27.32 1.90 13.40
CA VAL A 3 26.20 1.05 13.00
C VAL A 3 25.93 1.33 11.51
N TRP A 4 26.08 0.30 10.69
CA TRP A 4 25.81 0.37 9.25
C TRP A 4 24.46 -0.28 8.97
N ILE A 5 23.55 0.49 8.40
CA ILE A 5 22.24 0.02 7.96
C ILE A 5 22.30 -0.20 6.46
N CYS A 6 21.99 -1.41 5.99
CA CYS A 6 22.11 -1.80 4.59
C CYS A 6 20.87 -2.56 4.11
N ALA A 7 20.66 -2.54 2.80
CA ALA A 7 19.58 -3.28 2.16
C ALA A 7 19.86 -4.80 2.08
N VAL A 8 21.14 -5.21 2.14
CA VAL A 8 21.56 -6.61 2.07
C VAL A 8 22.65 -6.86 3.11
N ALA A 9 22.46 -7.85 3.97
CA ALA A 9 23.40 -8.28 5.02
C ALA A 9 23.82 -9.74 4.89
N ASN A 10 24.06 -10.24 3.67
CA ASN A 10 24.47 -11.61 3.35
C ASN A 10 23.58 -12.70 3.96
N GLY A 11 22.27 -12.43 4.06
CA GLY A 11 21.29 -13.38 4.63
C GLY A 11 21.16 -13.30 6.15
N ALA A 12 21.88 -12.41 6.84
CA ALA A 12 21.76 -12.16 8.26
C ALA A 12 20.79 -10.99 8.54
N ALA A 13 20.14 -11.00 9.70
CA ALA A 13 19.35 -9.86 10.21
C ALA A 13 20.27 -8.73 10.70
N GLY A 14 21.40 -9.10 11.24
CA GLY A 14 22.50 -8.25 11.66
C GLY A 14 23.71 -9.11 11.95
N TYR A 15 24.87 -8.50 12.13
CA TYR A 15 26.05 -9.16 12.64
C TYR A 15 27.06 -8.16 13.20
N THR A 16 27.89 -8.64 14.10
CA THR A 16 29.08 -7.94 14.61
C THR A 16 30.15 -8.96 14.97
N TYR A 17 31.37 -8.51 15.15
CA TYR A 17 32.47 -9.35 15.62
C TYR A 17 32.66 -9.20 17.13
N TYR A 18 33.09 -10.27 17.80
CA TYR A 18 33.50 -10.21 19.20
C TYR A 18 34.72 -9.32 19.37
N PRO A 19 34.87 -8.63 20.53
CA PRO A 19 35.96 -7.71 20.74
C PRO A 19 37.35 -8.30 20.50
N GLU A 20 37.56 -9.61 20.81
CA GLU A 20 38.85 -10.28 20.67
C GLU A 20 39.39 -10.34 19.24
N TRP A 21 38.50 -10.29 18.24
CA TRP A 21 38.89 -10.28 16.81
C TRP A 21 39.27 -8.90 16.32
N LEU A 22 38.87 -7.84 17.03
CA LEU A 22 38.92 -6.47 16.55
C LEU A 22 40.25 -5.77 16.90
N ASP A 23 41.09 -6.36 17.76
CA ASP A 23 42.46 -5.90 17.95
C ASP A 23 43.31 -6.09 16.69
N ASP A 24 43.05 -7.18 15.95
CA ASP A 24 43.73 -7.47 14.69
C ASP A 24 42.99 -6.87 13.48
N TRP A 25 41.74 -6.47 13.64
CA TRP A 25 40.84 -6.04 12.56
C TRP A 25 39.99 -4.82 12.95
N PRO A 26 40.59 -3.71 13.35
CA PRO A 26 39.88 -2.55 13.91
C PRO A 26 38.89 -1.87 12.93
N GLU A 27 39.10 -2.00 11.61
CA GLU A 27 38.19 -1.49 10.62
C GLU A 27 36.83 -2.21 10.58
N ALA A 28 36.75 -3.42 11.13
CA ALA A 28 35.50 -4.17 11.24
C ALA A 28 34.72 -3.84 12.55
N ASP A 29 35.22 -2.90 13.38
CA ASP A 29 34.58 -2.57 14.66
C ASP A 29 33.29 -1.78 14.48
N GLY A 30 32.20 -2.49 14.50
CA GLY A 30 30.85 -1.95 14.41
C GLY A 30 29.80 -3.03 14.25
N ILE A 31 28.58 -2.59 14.02
CA ILE A 31 27.41 -3.44 13.85
C ILE A 31 26.83 -3.21 12.46
N VAL A 32 26.60 -4.29 11.72
CA VAL A 32 25.85 -4.26 10.45
C VAL A 32 24.43 -4.71 10.72
N LEU A 33 23.43 -3.97 10.23
CA LEU A 33 22.01 -4.29 10.36
C LEU A 33 21.33 -4.24 9.01
N LEU A 34 20.48 -5.22 8.75
CA LEU A 34 19.53 -5.17 7.65
C LEU A 34 18.45 -4.12 7.95
N ALA A 35 18.12 -3.26 6.99
CA ALA A 35 17.17 -2.15 7.17
C ALA A 35 15.83 -2.60 7.75
N ASP A 36 15.34 -3.78 7.35
CA ASP A 36 14.09 -4.39 7.83
C ASP A 36 14.10 -4.78 9.32
N TYR A 37 15.25 -4.70 9.98
CA TYR A 37 15.43 -5.06 11.38
C TYR A 37 15.77 -3.87 12.28
N VAL A 38 15.60 -2.65 11.75
CA VAL A 38 15.87 -1.41 12.47
C VAL A 38 14.57 -0.75 12.91
N GLY A 39 14.44 -0.54 14.22
CA GLY A 39 13.23 0.05 14.79
C GLY A 39 11.99 -0.86 14.67
N SER A 40 10.80 -0.28 14.79
CA SER A 40 9.52 -1.03 14.78
C SER A 40 8.49 -0.45 13.82
N ILE A 41 8.92 0.45 12.92
CA ILE A 41 8.11 1.13 11.91
C ILE A 41 8.70 0.89 10.51
N GLY A 42 7.95 1.24 9.46
CA GLY A 42 8.38 1.03 8.08
C GLY A 42 8.35 -0.44 7.68
N THR A 43 9.42 -0.95 7.11
CA THR A 43 9.58 -2.35 6.72
C THR A 43 9.88 -3.28 7.90
N SER A 44 10.27 -2.72 9.05
CA SER A 44 10.49 -3.46 10.29
C SER A 44 9.18 -3.67 11.07
N ASN A 45 9.24 -4.40 12.18
CA ASN A 45 8.13 -4.65 13.09
C ASN A 45 8.66 -4.90 14.52
N PRO A 46 7.79 -4.92 15.55
CA PRO A 46 8.21 -5.12 16.94
C PRO A 46 9.02 -6.40 17.19
N SER A 47 8.81 -7.46 16.43
CA SER A 47 9.56 -8.72 16.57
C SER A 47 10.99 -8.59 16.03
N ARG A 48 11.18 -7.80 14.96
CA ARG A 48 12.49 -7.58 14.33
C ARG A 48 13.31 -6.47 15.01
N SER A 49 12.65 -5.54 15.69
CA SER A 49 13.28 -4.35 16.28
C SER A 49 14.32 -4.63 17.38
N ARG A 50 14.47 -5.89 17.83
CA ARG A 50 15.37 -6.29 18.92
C ARG A 50 16.77 -6.67 18.43
N VAL A 51 16.98 -6.77 17.12
CA VAL A 51 18.27 -7.22 16.56
C VAL A 51 19.41 -6.29 16.94
N LEU A 52 19.22 -4.97 16.96
CA LEU A 52 20.26 -4.05 17.43
C LEU A 52 20.69 -4.36 18.86
N SER A 53 19.76 -4.65 19.77
CA SER A 53 20.10 -5.01 21.16
C SER A 53 20.87 -6.33 21.23
N HIS A 54 20.55 -7.29 20.38
CA HIS A 54 21.26 -8.56 20.23
C HIS A 54 22.71 -8.32 19.78
N GLU A 55 22.90 -7.56 18.70
CA GLU A 55 24.24 -7.28 18.16
C GLU A 55 25.10 -6.46 19.14
N VAL A 56 24.48 -5.51 19.89
CA VAL A 56 25.18 -4.80 20.97
C VAL A 56 25.66 -5.79 22.05
N GLY A 57 24.90 -6.82 22.35
CA GLY A 57 25.32 -7.90 23.25
C GLY A 57 26.63 -8.56 22.77
N HIS A 58 26.69 -8.98 21.50
CA HIS A 58 27.92 -9.54 20.91
C HIS A 58 29.08 -8.54 20.89
N TRP A 59 28.78 -7.29 20.50
CA TRP A 59 29.78 -6.21 20.49
C TRP A 59 30.38 -5.94 21.88
N LEU A 60 29.62 -6.29 22.94
CA LEU A 60 30.02 -6.24 24.35
C LEU A 60 30.41 -7.62 24.91
N ASN A 61 30.80 -8.55 24.03
CA ASN A 61 31.36 -9.85 24.40
C ASN A 61 30.37 -10.87 25.00
N LEU A 62 29.08 -10.79 24.64
CA LEU A 62 28.13 -11.83 24.97
C LEU A 62 28.06 -12.87 23.83
N LYS A 63 28.00 -14.13 24.16
CA LYS A 63 27.65 -15.23 23.26
C LYS A 63 26.15 -15.40 23.20
N HIS A 64 25.66 -16.22 22.23
CA HIS A 64 24.29 -16.70 22.29
C HIS A 64 24.06 -17.48 23.59
N CYS A 65 22.84 -17.53 24.12
CA CYS A 65 22.54 -18.31 25.31
C CYS A 65 22.90 -19.81 25.19
N TRP A 66 23.07 -20.29 23.96
CA TRP A 66 23.50 -21.67 23.65
C TRP A 66 24.97 -21.78 23.23
N GLY A 67 25.78 -20.75 23.44
CA GLY A 67 27.21 -20.73 23.12
C GLY A 67 27.53 -20.10 21.77
N ASP A 68 28.60 -20.57 21.11
CA ASP A 68 29.17 -19.94 19.91
C ASP A 68 28.49 -20.35 18.59
N SER A 69 27.55 -21.28 18.62
CA SER A 69 26.85 -21.78 17.42
C SER A 69 25.86 -20.71 16.89
N ASN A 70 25.71 -20.65 15.55
CA ASN A 70 24.63 -19.90 14.88
C ASN A 70 23.41 -20.76 14.53
N GLU A 71 23.34 -22.02 15.02
CA GLU A 71 22.31 -22.99 14.72
C GLU A 71 21.43 -23.22 15.98
N PRO A 72 20.42 -22.36 16.25
CA PRO A 72 19.53 -22.57 17.38
C PRO A 72 18.68 -23.83 17.19
N GLY A 73 18.44 -24.56 18.27
CA GLY A 73 17.68 -25.80 18.28
C GLY A 73 18.52 -27.06 18.04
N ASP A 74 19.82 -26.95 17.77
CA ASP A 74 20.70 -28.11 17.67
C ASP A 74 20.90 -28.73 19.07
N PRO A 75 20.60 -30.04 19.26
CA PRO A 75 20.83 -30.72 20.55
C PRO A 75 22.28 -30.66 21.04
N SER A 76 23.27 -30.53 20.15
CA SER A 76 24.69 -30.40 20.54
C SER A 76 24.97 -29.12 21.32
N ASN A 77 24.17 -28.07 21.18
CA ASN A 77 24.28 -26.83 21.94
C ASN A 77 24.12 -27.06 23.45
N CYS A 78 23.42 -28.11 23.87
CA CYS A 78 23.32 -28.47 25.29
C CYS A 78 24.66 -28.83 25.96
N PHE A 79 25.72 -29.00 25.18
CA PHE A 79 27.09 -29.27 25.66
C PHE A 79 27.99 -28.02 25.50
N MET A 80 27.41 -26.90 25.08
CA MET A 80 28.07 -25.60 24.98
C MET A 80 27.55 -24.66 26.07
N ASP A 81 28.29 -23.60 26.35
CA ASP A 81 27.95 -22.61 27.36
C ASP A 81 28.24 -21.20 26.84
N ASP A 82 27.43 -20.26 27.23
CA ASP A 82 27.67 -18.83 26.95
C ASP A 82 28.64 -18.20 27.95
N GLU A 83 29.14 -18.98 28.91
CA GLU A 83 30.07 -18.57 29.98
C GLU A 83 29.48 -17.52 30.94
N VAL A 84 28.16 -17.57 31.13
CA VAL A 84 27.44 -16.69 32.07
C VAL A 84 26.63 -17.56 33.04
N GLU A 85 26.98 -17.51 34.33
CA GLU A 85 26.47 -18.46 35.35
C GLU A 85 24.95 -18.41 35.55
N ASP A 86 24.29 -17.28 35.30
CA ASP A 86 22.85 -17.09 35.51
C ASP A 86 22.02 -17.25 34.26
N THR A 87 22.58 -17.72 33.14
CA THR A 87 21.90 -18.18 31.95
C THR A 87 21.81 -19.71 31.95
N PRO A 88 20.61 -20.31 31.90
CA PRO A 88 20.45 -21.76 31.81
C PRO A 88 20.98 -22.30 30.48
N LEU A 89 21.60 -23.52 30.52
CA LEU A 89 21.93 -24.25 29.28
C LEU A 89 20.68 -24.48 28.43
N THR A 90 20.76 -24.12 27.17
CA THR A 90 19.66 -24.19 26.19
C THR A 90 20.19 -24.65 24.84
N SER A 91 19.37 -25.29 24.01
CA SER A 91 19.73 -25.54 22.61
C SER A 91 19.49 -24.34 21.69
N GLY A 92 18.89 -23.25 22.21
CA GLY A 92 18.49 -22.08 21.47
C GLY A 92 17.07 -22.13 20.91
N TRP A 93 16.42 -20.98 20.83
CA TRP A 93 15.02 -20.85 20.42
C TRP A 93 14.85 -19.84 19.28
N THR A 94 14.05 -20.22 18.27
CA THR A 94 13.54 -19.31 17.22
C THR A 94 12.09 -18.92 17.45
N SER A 95 11.43 -19.50 18.46
CA SER A 95 10.04 -19.25 18.82
C SER A 95 9.91 -18.75 20.27
N CYS A 96 8.80 -18.09 20.58
CA CYS A 96 8.54 -17.54 21.92
C CYS A 96 7.91 -18.61 22.85
N SER A 97 8.66 -19.66 23.17
CA SER A 97 8.23 -20.74 24.07
C SER A 97 8.67 -20.47 25.51
N ILE A 98 8.06 -19.50 26.15
CA ILE A 98 8.47 -18.95 27.46
C ILE A 98 8.55 -19.97 28.62
N ASN A 99 8.02 -21.16 28.47
CA ASN A 99 8.08 -22.26 29.44
C ASN A 99 8.95 -23.43 28.92
N GLY A 100 9.72 -23.23 27.84
CA GLY A 100 10.57 -24.25 27.26
C GLY A 100 11.73 -24.63 28.16
N ALA A 101 12.18 -25.86 28.03
CA ALA A 101 13.37 -26.41 28.66
C ALA A 101 13.96 -27.48 27.70
N THR A 102 15.09 -27.15 27.06
CA THR A 102 15.65 -27.98 25.99
C THR A 102 16.81 -28.85 26.48
N CYS A 103 17.60 -28.37 27.45
CA CYS A 103 18.78 -29.06 27.96
C CYS A 103 18.59 -29.65 29.38
N GLY A 104 17.38 -30.09 29.71
CA GLY A 104 17.06 -30.65 31.00
C GLY A 104 15.76 -30.15 31.59
N SER A 105 15.69 -30.03 32.93
CA SER A 105 14.47 -29.59 33.62
C SER A 105 14.45 -28.11 34.00
N VAL A 106 15.55 -27.41 33.77
CA VAL A 106 15.63 -25.97 34.03
C VAL A 106 14.99 -25.21 32.86
N ARG A 107 14.16 -24.25 33.18
CA ARG A 107 13.49 -23.41 32.17
C ARG A 107 14.52 -22.53 31.45
N ASP A 108 14.50 -22.56 30.14
CA ASP A 108 15.36 -21.76 29.28
C ASP A 108 15.00 -20.25 29.37
N ASN A 109 15.98 -19.39 29.18
CA ASN A 109 15.78 -17.95 29.19
C ASN A 109 15.36 -17.42 27.79
N VAL A 110 14.22 -17.88 27.31
CA VAL A 110 13.68 -17.58 25.95
C VAL A 110 13.49 -16.08 25.70
N GLU A 111 13.29 -15.27 26.75
CA GLU A 111 13.08 -13.81 26.66
C GLU A 111 14.40 -13.00 26.70
N ASN A 112 15.54 -13.69 26.59
CA ASN A 112 16.86 -13.06 26.54
C ASN A 112 17.12 -12.43 25.17
N TYR A 113 17.80 -11.27 25.15
CA TYR A 113 18.22 -10.66 23.90
C TYR A 113 19.23 -11.53 23.12
N MET A 114 19.99 -12.41 23.77
CA MET A 114 20.93 -13.32 23.11
C MET A 114 20.29 -14.61 22.60
N GLU A 115 18.97 -14.71 22.59
CA GLU A 115 18.18 -15.73 21.90
C GLU A 115 17.69 -15.22 20.53
N TYR A 116 17.34 -16.15 19.62
CA TYR A 116 16.70 -15.82 18.34
C TYR A 116 15.17 -15.77 18.44
N SER A 117 14.63 -15.80 19.67
CA SER A 117 13.22 -15.65 19.91
C SER A 117 12.75 -14.22 19.59
N TYR A 118 11.52 -14.07 19.11
CA TYR A 118 10.94 -12.77 18.82
C TYR A 118 10.33 -12.05 20.05
N CYS A 119 10.43 -12.62 21.24
CA CYS A 119 9.94 -12.02 22.49
C CYS A 119 11.05 -11.58 23.45
N ALA A 120 12.27 -11.36 22.93
CA ALA A 120 13.41 -10.89 23.71
C ALA A 120 13.14 -9.53 24.34
N LYS A 121 13.45 -9.38 25.63
CA LYS A 121 13.22 -8.16 26.42
C LYS A 121 14.18 -7.94 27.59
N MET A 122 15.18 -8.84 27.79
CA MET A 122 16.08 -8.75 28.93
C MET A 122 17.48 -9.28 28.62
N PHE A 123 18.44 -8.79 29.37
CA PHE A 123 19.72 -9.45 29.68
C PHE A 123 19.67 -9.92 31.12
N THR A 124 20.46 -10.96 31.48
CA THR A 124 20.63 -11.37 32.85
C THR A 124 21.62 -10.43 33.59
N LYS A 125 21.70 -10.56 34.90
CA LYS A 125 22.69 -9.79 35.68
C LYS A 125 24.11 -10.21 35.32
N GLY A 126 24.37 -11.48 35.17
CA GLY A 126 25.69 -12.01 34.76
C GLY A 126 26.09 -11.51 33.36
N GLN A 127 25.14 -11.47 32.41
CA GLN A 127 25.38 -10.85 31.10
C GLN A 127 25.73 -9.37 31.24
N ALA A 128 25.01 -8.60 32.07
CA ALA A 128 25.32 -7.19 32.30
C ALA A 128 26.70 -7.00 32.93
N ASP A 129 27.08 -7.84 33.90
CA ASP A 129 28.40 -7.82 34.51
C ASP A 129 29.50 -8.13 33.46
N ARG A 130 29.30 -9.08 32.56
CA ARG A 130 30.22 -9.40 31.45
C ARG A 130 30.31 -8.24 30.43
N MET A 131 29.20 -7.58 30.08
CA MET A 131 29.21 -6.39 29.24
C MET A 131 30.02 -5.23 29.87
N VAL A 132 29.87 -5.00 31.17
CA VAL A 132 30.66 -4.01 31.90
C VAL A 132 32.14 -4.38 31.92
N ALA A 133 32.47 -5.67 32.09
CA ALA A 133 33.87 -6.14 32.01
C ALA A 133 34.44 -5.87 30.60
N ALA A 134 33.70 -6.10 29.55
CA ALA A 134 34.12 -5.75 28.19
C ALA A 134 34.37 -4.25 28.03
N LEU A 135 33.47 -3.39 28.51
CA LEU A 135 33.61 -1.93 28.45
C LEU A 135 34.84 -1.40 29.25
N THR A 136 35.32 -2.13 30.23
CA THR A 136 36.52 -1.76 31.02
C THR A 136 37.81 -2.41 30.51
N SER A 137 37.70 -3.32 29.52
CA SER A 137 38.82 -4.02 28.90
C SER A 137 39.57 -3.14 27.89
N PRO A 138 40.89 -3.25 27.75
CA PRO A 138 41.60 -2.63 26.64
C PRO A 138 41.37 -3.29 25.30
N ILE A 139 40.79 -4.51 25.24
CA ILE A 139 40.52 -5.25 24.03
C ILE A 139 39.57 -4.45 23.15
N ALA A 140 39.85 -4.34 21.86
CA ALA A 140 39.16 -3.47 20.92
C ALA A 140 38.97 -2.03 21.41
N GLN A 141 39.86 -1.56 22.27
CA GLN A 141 39.83 -0.22 22.87
C GLN A 141 38.52 0.13 23.59
N ARG A 142 37.76 -0.87 24.06
CA ARG A 142 36.45 -0.63 24.73
C ARG A 142 36.58 0.30 25.94
N ASN A 143 37.66 0.20 26.69
CA ASN A 143 37.94 1.09 27.86
C ASN A 143 38.21 2.56 27.45
N SER A 144 38.43 2.87 26.18
CA SER A 144 38.59 4.25 25.74
C SER A 144 37.24 4.95 25.47
N LEU A 145 36.14 4.20 25.27
CA LEU A 145 34.83 4.74 24.88
C LEU A 145 34.31 5.82 25.85
N TRP A 146 34.46 5.62 27.13
CA TRP A 146 33.99 6.51 28.20
C TRP A 146 35.06 7.46 28.75
N GLN A 147 36.27 7.47 28.16
CA GLN A 147 37.32 8.38 28.58
C GLN A 147 37.03 9.82 28.12
N PRO A 148 37.36 10.84 28.94
CA PRO A 148 37.08 12.24 28.62
C PRO A 148 37.64 12.69 27.26
N ALA A 149 38.79 12.18 26.84
CA ALA A 149 39.38 12.51 25.55
C ALA A 149 38.52 12.01 24.39
N ASN A 150 37.99 10.77 24.46
CA ASN A 150 37.12 10.20 23.44
C ASN A 150 35.74 10.86 23.46
N LEU A 151 35.17 11.10 24.65
CA LEU A 151 33.88 11.80 24.78
C LEU A 151 33.95 13.20 24.15
N SER A 152 35.08 13.90 24.34
CA SER A 152 35.33 15.21 23.72
C SER A 152 35.51 15.09 22.20
N ALA A 153 36.29 14.10 21.71
CA ALA A 153 36.54 13.90 20.30
C ALA A 153 35.30 13.50 19.50
N THR A 154 34.38 12.76 20.15
CA THR A 154 33.10 12.32 19.55
C THR A 154 31.96 13.33 19.76
N GLY A 155 32.22 14.45 20.44
CA GLY A 155 31.22 15.49 20.73
C GLY A 155 30.24 15.15 21.86
N VAL A 156 30.39 13.99 22.52
CA VAL A 156 29.47 13.53 23.57
C VAL A 156 29.70 14.25 24.89
N ALA A 157 30.92 14.76 25.15
CA ALA A 157 31.28 15.55 26.36
C ALA A 157 31.03 17.06 26.21
N GLY A 158 30.49 17.50 25.10
CA GLY A 158 30.14 18.91 24.86
C GLY A 158 28.87 19.32 25.60
N ASN A 159 28.61 20.62 25.62
CA ASN A 159 27.28 21.11 25.97
C ASN A 159 26.28 20.48 24.99
N ASP A 160 25.13 20.10 25.49
CA ASP A 160 23.99 19.71 24.61
C ASP A 160 23.73 20.87 23.67
N ILE A 161 24.15 20.73 22.42
CA ILE A 161 23.95 21.72 21.37
C ILE A 161 22.87 21.15 20.42
N LEU A 162 21.89 21.94 20.13
CA LEU A 162 20.88 21.61 19.15
C LEU A 162 21.53 21.18 17.83
N CYS A 163 21.32 19.93 17.39
CA CYS A 163 22.03 19.37 16.22
C CYS A 163 21.11 18.83 15.11
N LEU A 164 19.83 18.63 15.39
CA LEU A 164 18.86 18.13 14.42
C LEU A 164 17.48 18.73 14.70
N ALA A 165 16.84 19.26 13.65
CA ALA A 165 15.40 19.49 13.61
C ALA A 165 14.75 18.36 12.80
N GLU A 166 13.84 17.62 13.42
CA GLU A 166 13.14 16.50 12.76
C GLU A 166 11.77 16.29 13.41
N PHE A 167 10.81 15.73 12.65
CA PHE A 167 9.49 15.40 13.17
C PHE A 167 8.84 14.24 12.43
N ALA A 168 7.86 13.62 13.08
CA ALA A 168 6.99 12.62 12.47
C ALA A 168 5.52 13.06 12.50
N SER A 169 4.73 12.57 11.55
CA SER A 169 3.27 12.65 11.52
C SER A 169 2.66 11.27 11.70
N SER A 170 1.50 11.21 12.36
CA SER A 170 0.77 9.94 12.53
C SER A 170 0.22 9.38 11.22
N LEU A 171 -0.13 10.27 10.28
CA LEU A 171 -0.64 9.96 8.95
C LEU A 171 -0.11 11.00 7.96
N THR A 172 -0.02 10.63 6.70
CA THR A 172 0.30 11.52 5.58
C THR A 172 -0.88 11.73 4.63
N GLU A 173 -1.92 10.89 4.76
CA GLU A 173 -3.15 10.99 3.99
C GLU A 173 -4.35 10.94 4.93
N VAL A 174 -5.29 11.87 4.77
CA VAL A 174 -6.52 11.97 5.57
C VAL A 174 -7.67 12.54 4.73
N CYS A 175 -8.91 12.38 5.21
CA CYS A 175 -10.05 13.12 4.68
C CYS A 175 -10.20 14.49 5.35
N ALA A 176 -10.80 15.43 4.63
CA ALA A 176 -11.15 16.75 5.16
C ALA A 176 -11.94 16.64 6.46
N GLY A 177 -11.53 17.40 7.47
CA GLY A 177 -12.10 17.38 8.81
C GLY A 177 -11.47 16.35 9.76
N SER A 178 -10.54 15.53 9.30
CA SER A 178 -9.79 14.59 10.15
C SER A 178 -8.59 15.26 10.83
N SER A 179 -8.21 14.72 11.99
CA SER A 179 -7.09 15.21 12.78
C SER A 179 -5.84 14.38 12.54
N ILE A 180 -4.69 15.04 12.47
CA ILE A 180 -3.36 14.45 12.38
C ILE A 180 -2.56 14.85 13.61
N SER A 181 -1.89 13.89 14.25
CA SER A 181 -0.95 14.18 15.32
C SER A 181 0.47 14.24 14.78
N PHE A 182 1.23 15.22 15.26
CA PHE A 182 2.64 15.37 14.97
C PHE A 182 3.46 15.13 16.22
N ARG A 183 4.72 14.80 16.05
CA ARG A 183 5.68 14.60 17.14
C ARG A 183 7.01 15.22 16.76
N ASP A 184 7.52 16.09 17.65
CA ASP A 184 8.90 16.57 17.54
C ASP A 184 9.87 15.40 17.81
N GLU A 185 10.78 15.17 16.88
CA GLU A 185 11.87 14.21 16.94
C GLU A 185 13.24 14.90 16.87
N SER A 186 13.27 16.22 17.10
CA SER A 186 14.48 17.02 17.12
C SER A 186 15.40 16.59 18.25
N TYR A 187 16.71 16.74 18.04
CA TYR A 187 17.70 16.13 18.91
C TYR A 187 18.60 17.16 19.55
N HIS A 188 18.86 16.97 20.88
CA HIS A 188 19.64 17.74 21.82
C HIS A 188 19.11 19.16 22.11
N ASN A 189 18.95 19.44 23.39
CA ASN A 189 18.71 20.77 23.99
C ASN A 189 17.59 21.62 23.34
N VAL A 190 16.50 21.00 22.90
CA VAL A 190 15.33 21.73 22.37
C VAL A 190 14.65 22.46 23.54
N GLN A 191 14.70 23.79 23.54
CA GLN A 191 14.08 24.65 24.58
C GLN A 191 12.79 25.31 24.04
N GLN A 192 12.73 25.59 22.74
CA GLN A 192 11.59 26.22 22.09
C GLN A 192 11.24 25.51 20.79
N ARG A 193 9.95 25.45 20.49
CA ARG A 193 9.38 24.90 19.26
C ARG A 193 8.41 25.89 18.63
N THR A 194 8.40 25.91 17.32
CA THR A 194 7.39 26.64 16.55
C THR A 194 7.03 25.80 15.33
N TRP A 195 5.80 25.34 15.32
CA TRP A 195 5.22 24.65 14.18
C TRP A 195 4.46 25.59 13.27
N SER A 196 4.51 25.32 11.98
CA SER A 196 3.66 25.94 10.95
C SER A 196 2.92 24.87 10.19
N PHE A 197 1.59 24.98 10.17
CA PHE A 197 0.65 24.08 9.51
C PHE A 197 -0.22 24.87 8.53
N PRO A 198 0.29 25.26 7.35
CA PRO A 198 -0.52 25.97 6.35
C PRO A 198 -1.79 25.18 6.04
N GLY A 199 -2.97 25.82 6.13
CA GLY A 199 -4.27 25.20 5.90
C GLY A 199 -4.82 24.34 7.04
N GLY A 200 -4.05 24.13 8.11
CA GLY A 200 -4.46 23.39 9.30
C GLY A 200 -5.07 24.29 10.40
N ASP A 201 -5.79 23.68 11.31
CA ASP A 201 -6.33 24.28 12.51
C ASP A 201 -5.93 23.45 13.74
N PRO A 202 -5.08 24.00 14.66
CA PRO A 202 -4.45 25.32 14.58
C PRO A 202 -3.39 25.43 13.47
N ALA A 203 -3.22 26.62 12.89
CA ALA A 203 -2.22 26.90 11.86
C ALA A 203 -0.77 26.95 12.40
N THR A 204 -0.61 27.09 13.70
CA THR A 204 0.70 27.10 14.40
C THR A 204 0.57 26.43 15.76
N SER A 205 1.67 25.89 16.27
CA SER A 205 1.74 25.34 17.64
C SER A 205 3.14 25.48 18.23
N THR A 206 3.23 25.38 19.55
CA THR A 206 4.49 25.27 20.30
C THR A 206 4.56 23.98 21.13
N GLU A 207 3.58 23.11 20.97
CA GLU A 207 3.51 21.83 21.69
C GLU A 207 4.49 20.82 21.11
N GLU A 208 4.93 19.87 21.94
CA GLU A 208 5.79 18.75 21.51
C GLU A 208 4.99 17.74 20.66
N PHE A 209 3.69 17.61 20.95
CA PHE A 209 2.78 16.68 20.29
C PHE A 209 1.51 17.39 19.79
N PRO A 210 1.61 18.29 18.79
CA PRO A 210 0.42 19.00 18.32
C PRO A 210 -0.52 18.08 17.56
N SER A 211 -1.81 18.39 17.64
CA SER A 211 -2.86 17.79 16.83
C SER A 211 -3.52 18.85 15.96
N VAL A 212 -3.64 18.60 14.66
CA VAL A 212 -4.08 19.57 13.66
C VAL A 212 -5.18 18.98 12.79
N VAL A 213 -6.23 19.74 12.53
CA VAL A 213 -7.33 19.38 11.63
C VAL A 213 -7.17 20.12 10.31
N TYR A 214 -7.24 19.40 9.20
CA TYR A 214 -7.28 19.96 7.85
C TYR A 214 -8.69 19.83 7.28
N SER A 215 -9.38 20.93 7.08
CA SER A 215 -10.78 20.94 6.61
C SER A 215 -10.93 21.16 5.10
N THR A 216 -9.88 21.56 4.41
CA THR A 216 -9.91 21.82 2.96
C THR A 216 -9.07 20.76 2.25
N PRO A 217 -9.59 20.11 1.20
CA PRO A 217 -8.81 19.19 0.37
C PRO A 217 -7.62 19.90 -0.28
N GLY A 218 -6.51 19.17 -0.41
CA GLY A 218 -5.27 19.68 -0.99
C GLY A 218 -4.04 19.01 -0.42
N THR A 219 -2.88 19.50 -0.81
CA THR A 219 -1.57 19.01 -0.34
C THR A 219 -0.88 20.11 0.45
N TYR A 220 -0.37 19.77 1.62
CA TYR A 220 0.16 20.74 2.58
C TYR A 220 1.56 20.36 3.03
N SER A 221 2.44 21.36 3.10
CA SER A 221 3.75 21.26 3.74
C SER A 221 3.62 21.51 5.23
N VAL A 222 4.56 20.99 6.01
CA VAL A 222 4.65 21.21 7.45
C VAL A 222 6.06 21.63 7.79
N THR A 223 6.19 22.68 8.61
CA THR A 223 7.49 23.18 9.07
C THR A 223 7.58 23.10 10.58
N LEU A 224 8.73 22.65 11.08
CA LEU A 224 9.11 22.73 12.48
C LEU A 224 10.40 23.54 12.60
N SER A 225 10.36 24.59 13.41
CA SER A 225 11.53 25.34 13.87
C SER A 225 11.77 25.09 15.34
N VAL A 226 12.98 24.70 15.71
CA VAL A 226 13.40 24.41 17.09
C VAL A 226 14.60 25.26 17.47
N SER A 227 14.69 25.66 18.74
CA SER A 227 15.78 26.49 19.25
C SER A 227 16.27 26.02 20.63
N ASP A 228 17.59 26.13 20.86
CA ASP A 228 18.24 25.95 22.16
C ASP A 228 18.42 27.29 22.92
N GLY A 229 17.81 28.37 22.43
CA GLY A 229 17.96 29.73 22.96
C GLY A 229 19.14 30.50 22.35
N THR A 230 20.05 29.86 21.64
CA THR A 230 21.20 30.46 20.95
C THR A 230 21.15 30.15 19.43
N ASN A 231 20.93 28.91 19.11
CA ASN A 231 20.83 28.41 17.73
C ASN A 231 19.37 28.06 17.40
N THR A 232 19.03 28.16 16.14
CA THR A 232 17.73 27.72 15.60
C THR A 232 17.95 26.85 14.40
N LEU A 233 17.29 25.70 14.37
CA LEU A 233 17.24 24.79 13.23
C LEU A 233 15.79 24.68 12.74
N GLU A 234 15.65 24.44 11.44
CA GLU A 234 14.34 24.31 10.80
C GLU A 234 14.32 23.11 9.87
N VAL A 235 13.21 22.39 9.86
CA VAL A 235 12.92 21.34 8.89
C VAL A 235 11.55 21.60 8.28
N GLU A 236 11.49 21.58 6.96
CA GLU A 236 10.23 21.62 6.22
C GLU A 236 10.08 20.31 5.43
N LYS A 237 8.92 19.65 5.59
CA LYS A 237 8.55 18.51 4.76
C LYS A 237 7.50 18.99 3.74
N GLN A 238 7.97 19.13 2.50
CA GLN A 238 7.16 19.60 1.39
C GLN A 238 6.09 18.56 1.03
N ALA A 239 4.86 19.02 0.77
CA ALA A 239 3.76 18.17 0.31
C ALA A 239 3.52 16.94 1.21
N LEU A 240 3.78 17.04 2.52
CA LEU A 240 3.72 15.92 3.47
C LEU A 240 2.31 15.39 3.65
N ILE A 241 1.32 16.27 3.72
CA ILE A 241 -0.05 15.91 4.05
C ILE A 241 -0.93 16.05 2.82
N THR A 242 -1.57 14.95 2.42
CA THR A 242 -2.62 14.93 1.39
C THR A 242 -3.99 14.84 2.06
N VAL A 243 -4.84 15.81 1.82
CA VAL A 243 -6.22 15.88 2.34
C VAL A 243 -7.18 15.59 1.21
N HIS A 244 -7.92 14.52 1.32
CA HIS A 244 -8.93 14.11 0.34
C HIS A 244 -10.29 14.75 0.60
N ASN A 245 -11.13 14.79 -0.43
CA ASN A 245 -12.52 15.21 -0.27
C ASN A 245 -13.28 14.30 0.71
N SER A 246 -14.20 14.89 1.47
CA SER A 246 -15.19 14.18 2.27
C SER A 246 -16.49 15.01 2.28
N PRO A 247 -17.60 14.49 1.72
CA PRO A 247 -17.69 13.24 0.96
C PRO A 247 -16.83 13.22 -0.30
N GLY A 248 -16.51 12.02 -0.76
CA GLY A 248 -15.71 11.78 -1.97
C GLY A 248 -16.42 12.12 -3.28
N GLY A 249 -15.76 11.80 -4.39
CA GLY A 249 -16.32 11.97 -5.75
C GLY A 249 -17.54 11.08 -6.00
N GLY A 250 -18.38 11.49 -6.95
CA GLY A 250 -19.54 10.70 -7.37
C GLY A 250 -19.18 9.50 -8.23
N LEU A 251 -20.16 8.62 -8.43
CA LEU A 251 -20.06 7.41 -9.23
C LEU A 251 -20.96 7.49 -10.47
N PRO A 252 -20.67 6.74 -11.55
CA PRO A 252 -19.49 5.85 -11.72
C PRO A 252 -18.18 6.63 -11.88
N PHE A 253 -17.08 6.01 -11.50
CA PHE A 253 -15.73 6.50 -11.80
C PHE A 253 -15.09 5.57 -12.84
N GLU A 254 -14.53 6.15 -13.88
CA GLU A 254 -13.83 5.46 -14.95
C GLU A 254 -12.54 6.21 -15.27
N ASP A 255 -11.42 5.51 -15.29
CA ASP A 255 -10.14 6.10 -15.67
C ASP A 255 -9.36 5.13 -16.57
N GLY A 256 -9.19 5.55 -17.84
CA GLY A 256 -8.29 4.97 -18.83
C GLY A 256 -7.02 5.79 -19.00
N PHE A 257 -6.73 6.71 -18.09
CA PHE A 257 -5.51 7.56 -18.03
C PHE A 257 -5.31 8.48 -19.23
N GLU A 258 -6.39 8.78 -19.98
CA GLU A 258 -6.33 9.56 -21.24
C GLU A 258 -6.22 11.10 -21.00
N ALA A 259 -6.17 11.55 -19.75
CA ALA A 259 -6.03 12.96 -19.40
C ALA A 259 -4.64 13.54 -19.73
N GLY A 260 -3.66 12.68 -20.04
CA GLY A 260 -2.31 13.10 -20.45
C GLY A 260 -1.20 12.27 -19.79
N PRO A 261 0.08 12.64 -19.99
CA PRO A 261 1.22 11.81 -19.61
C PRO A 261 1.56 11.86 -18.10
N VAL A 262 0.70 12.43 -17.26
CA VAL A 262 0.93 12.57 -15.81
C VAL A 262 -0.32 12.12 -15.08
N LEU A 263 -0.14 11.34 -14.01
CA LEU A 263 -1.22 10.94 -13.13
C LEU A 263 -1.93 12.18 -12.54
N SER A 264 -3.25 12.17 -12.58
CA SER A 264 -4.06 13.18 -11.90
C SER A 264 -3.86 13.05 -10.39
N THR A 265 -3.30 14.07 -9.77
CA THR A 265 -3.04 14.09 -8.32
C THR A 265 -4.30 14.25 -7.47
N SER A 266 -5.44 14.61 -8.08
CA SER A 266 -6.76 14.59 -7.44
C SER A 266 -7.35 13.18 -7.37
N ASP A 267 -7.02 12.33 -8.35
CA ASP A 267 -7.60 11.00 -8.52
C ASP A 267 -6.69 9.90 -8.00
N TRP A 268 -5.36 10.10 -8.05
CA TRP A 268 -4.38 9.09 -7.68
C TRP A 268 -3.25 9.64 -6.83
N VAL A 269 -2.85 8.84 -5.84
CA VAL A 269 -1.67 9.07 -4.99
C VAL A 269 -0.73 7.88 -5.14
N VAL A 270 0.52 8.16 -5.50
CA VAL A 270 1.58 7.16 -5.60
C VAL A 270 2.40 7.17 -4.32
N ALA A 271 2.62 6.00 -3.73
CA ALA A 271 3.57 5.82 -2.64
C ALA A 271 4.71 4.91 -3.10
N ASN A 272 5.91 5.48 -3.11
CA ASN A 272 7.18 4.86 -3.49
C ASN A 272 8.14 4.97 -2.28
N PRO A 273 8.11 4.02 -1.34
CA PRO A 273 8.85 4.14 -0.08
C PRO A 273 10.36 3.97 -0.22
N ASP A 274 10.82 3.36 -1.31
CA ASP A 274 12.23 3.04 -1.55
C ASP A 274 12.89 3.98 -2.59
N GLY A 275 12.09 4.83 -3.28
CA GLY A 275 12.57 5.88 -4.16
C GLY A 275 13.10 5.39 -5.51
N ASP A 276 12.78 4.15 -5.90
CA ASP A 276 13.12 3.59 -7.20
C ASP A 276 11.98 3.78 -8.23
N ASN A 277 11.83 2.86 -9.21
CA ASN A 277 10.73 2.93 -10.18
C ASN A 277 9.39 2.72 -9.50
N THR A 278 8.39 3.48 -9.89
CA THR A 278 7.04 3.40 -9.34
C THR A 278 5.97 3.50 -10.43
N PHE A 279 4.70 3.59 -10.05
CA PHE A 279 3.60 3.76 -10.98
C PHE A 279 3.68 5.10 -11.71
N GLU A 280 3.68 5.05 -13.03
CA GLU A 280 3.71 6.21 -13.93
C GLU A 280 2.74 6.03 -15.10
N VAL A 281 2.24 7.13 -15.68
CA VAL A 281 1.49 7.08 -16.94
C VAL A 281 2.47 6.80 -18.08
N THR A 282 2.05 5.96 -19.02
CA THR A 282 2.87 5.57 -20.18
C THR A 282 2.04 5.54 -21.46
N ASP A 283 2.68 5.89 -22.56
CA ASP A 283 2.19 5.74 -23.94
C ASP A 283 2.81 4.52 -24.66
N VAL A 284 3.57 3.71 -23.93
CA VAL A 284 4.27 2.54 -24.50
C VAL A 284 3.27 1.42 -24.86
N ALA A 285 2.23 1.24 -24.05
CA ALA A 285 1.13 0.32 -24.32
C ALA A 285 -0.12 0.78 -23.57
N ALA A 286 -1.28 0.59 -24.15
CA ALA A 286 -2.59 0.83 -23.57
C ALA A 286 -3.55 -0.29 -24.02
N TYR A 287 -4.56 -0.59 -23.21
CA TYR A 287 -5.66 -1.48 -23.61
C TYR A 287 -6.69 -0.69 -24.42
N THR A 288 -7.09 0.48 -23.92
CA THR A 288 -7.89 1.45 -24.68
C THR A 288 -7.14 2.77 -24.81
N GLY A 289 -7.50 3.59 -25.80
CA GLY A 289 -6.90 4.91 -26.00
C GLY A 289 -5.40 4.88 -26.33
N ASN A 290 -4.65 5.79 -25.70
CA ASN A 290 -3.22 6.00 -25.97
C ASN A 290 -2.34 5.81 -24.72
N TYR A 291 -2.91 5.83 -23.52
CA TYR A 291 -2.19 5.80 -22.26
C TYR A 291 -2.66 4.66 -21.37
N SER A 292 -1.79 4.23 -20.50
CA SER A 292 -2.10 3.37 -19.35
C SER A 292 -1.19 3.75 -18.18
N VAL A 293 -1.34 3.11 -17.03
CA VAL A 293 -0.37 3.20 -15.93
C VAL A 293 0.51 1.97 -15.93
N ARG A 294 1.81 2.15 -15.79
CA ARG A 294 2.75 1.04 -15.61
C ARG A 294 3.64 1.25 -14.39
N LEU A 295 4.20 0.15 -13.89
CA LEU A 295 5.36 0.13 -13.03
C LEU A 295 6.46 -0.66 -13.75
N VAL A 296 7.60 -0.01 -14.00
CA VAL A 296 8.76 -0.66 -14.62
C VAL A 296 9.47 -1.49 -13.58
N ASN A 297 9.27 -2.81 -13.62
CA ASN A 297 9.86 -3.73 -12.67
C ASN A 297 11.14 -4.37 -13.23
N THR A 298 12.17 -4.44 -12.39
CA THR A 298 13.48 -5.01 -12.72
C THR A 298 13.91 -6.02 -11.66
N PRO A 299 14.94 -6.86 -11.93
CA PRO A 299 15.43 -7.82 -10.93
C PRO A 299 15.94 -7.17 -9.64
N GLU A 300 16.40 -5.91 -9.71
CA GLU A 300 16.92 -5.14 -8.58
C GLU A 300 15.80 -4.67 -7.63
N MET A 301 14.54 -4.73 -8.08
CA MET A 301 13.36 -4.36 -7.30
C MET A 301 12.78 -5.53 -6.50
N ASP A 302 13.45 -6.67 -6.45
CA ASP A 302 12.98 -7.82 -5.66
C ASP A 302 12.67 -7.41 -4.21
N GLU A 303 11.52 -7.87 -3.70
CA GLU A 303 10.96 -7.50 -2.39
C GLU A 303 10.50 -6.02 -2.24
N ARG A 304 10.58 -5.20 -3.31
CA ARG A 304 10.08 -3.82 -3.31
C ARG A 304 8.55 -3.77 -3.44
N MET A 305 7.98 -2.70 -2.90
CA MET A 305 6.52 -2.57 -2.83
C MET A 305 6.08 -1.14 -3.11
N ASP A 306 5.33 -0.97 -4.19
CA ASP A 306 4.75 0.30 -4.61
C ASP A 306 3.23 0.28 -4.53
N ARG A 307 2.65 1.46 -4.34
CA ARG A 307 1.21 1.62 -4.18
C ARG A 307 0.68 2.74 -5.05
N LEU A 308 -0.47 2.47 -5.68
CA LEU A 308 -1.30 3.43 -6.39
C LEU A 308 -2.65 3.48 -5.69
N SER A 309 -2.95 4.55 -4.99
CA SER A 309 -4.19 4.73 -4.21
C SER A 309 -5.09 5.77 -4.87
N SER A 310 -6.39 5.51 -4.94
CA SER A 310 -7.36 6.47 -5.47
C SER A 310 -7.60 7.64 -4.51
N GLY A 311 -8.19 8.71 -5.00
CA GLY A 311 -8.98 9.65 -4.21
C GLY A 311 -10.15 8.96 -3.50
N THR A 312 -11.02 9.75 -2.90
CA THR A 312 -12.21 9.25 -2.19
C THR A 312 -13.43 9.23 -3.09
N PHE A 313 -14.33 8.27 -2.87
CA PHE A 313 -15.63 8.13 -3.54
C PHE A 313 -16.76 8.06 -2.52
N ASP A 314 -17.87 8.72 -2.82
CA ASP A 314 -19.08 8.62 -2.00
C ASP A 314 -19.89 7.38 -2.41
N MET A 315 -19.85 6.36 -1.55
CA MET A 315 -20.58 5.10 -1.70
C MET A 315 -21.79 5.01 -0.77
N SER A 316 -22.15 6.08 -0.03
CA SER A 316 -23.18 6.03 1.00
C SER A 316 -24.56 5.61 0.47
N ASP A 317 -24.86 6.00 -0.78
CA ASP A 317 -26.12 5.66 -1.47
C ASP A 317 -25.98 4.44 -2.41
N ALA A 318 -24.83 3.76 -2.42
CA ALA A 318 -24.63 2.61 -3.29
C ALA A 318 -25.37 1.37 -2.75
N SER A 319 -26.06 0.64 -3.61
CA SER A 319 -26.67 -0.66 -3.29
C SER A 319 -25.69 -1.82 -3.47
N SER A 320 -24.69 -1.64 -4.30
CA SER A 320 -23.57 -2.58 -4.52
C SER A 320 -22.36 -1.82 -5.06
N ILE A 321 -21.17 -2.37 -4.83
CA ILE A 321 -19.91 -1.83 -5.34
C ILE A 321 -19.26 -2.93 -6.17
N SER A 322 -18.82 -2.57 -7.39
CA SER A 322 -17.97 -3.40 -8.23
C SER A 322 -16.76 -2.59 -8.69
N ILE A 323 -15.60 -3.23 -8.75
CA ILE A 323 -14.35 -2.65 -9.22
C ILE A 323 -13.85 -3.56 -10.33
N SER A 324 -13.65 -3.02 -11.53
CA SER A 324 -13.04 -3.76 -12.64
C SER A 324 -11.86 -2.98 -13.20
N TYR A 325 -10.89 -3.70 -13.75
CA TYR A 325 -9.71 -3.10 -14.36
C TYR A 325 -9.06 -4.04 -15.37
N ARG A 326 -8.29 -3.47 -16.28
CA ARG A 326 -7.41 -4.19 -17.20
C ARG A 326 -6.02 -4.24 -16.61
N TYR A 327 -5.31 -5.33 -16.84
CA TYR A 327 -3.93 -5.49 -16.42
C TYR A 327 -3.13 -6.31 -17.43
N ALA A 328 -1.84 -6.06 -17.50
CA ALA A 328 -0.91 -6.90 -18.25
C ALA A 328 0.39 -7.08 -17.49
N TYR A 329 0.95 -8.27 -17.55
CA TYR A 329 2.19 -8.65 -16.89
C TYR A 329 2.78 -9.92 -17.52
N ALA A 330 4.10 -10.02 -17.56
CA ALA A 330 4.82 -11.24 -17.93
C ALA A 330 5.84 -11.62 -16.87
N LYS A 331 6.09 -12.91 -16.70
CA LYS A 331 7.22 -13.40 -15.89
C LYS A 331 8.53 -13.10 -16.61
N ARG A 332 9.55 -12.67 -15.87
CA ARG A 332 10.91 -12.53 -16.41
C ARG A 332 11.63 -13.86 -16.48
N ASN A 333 11.42 -14.71 -15.51
CA ASN A 333 11.99 -16.05 -15.42
C ASN A 333 10.98 -17.05 -14.80
N ALA A 334 11.33 -18.31 -14.74
CA ALA A 334 10.41 -19.36 -14.26
C ALA A 334 10.00 -19.19 -12.78
N THR A 335 10.83 -18.54 -11.97
CA THR A 335 10.61 -18.36 -10.52
C THR A 335 9.93 -17.03 -10.16
N SER A 336 9.82 -16.06 -11.08
CA SER A 336 9.14 -14.79 -10.82
C SER A 336 7.69 -15.01 -10.39
N ASP A 337 7.32 -14.48 -9.23
CA ASP A 337 5.98 -14.61 -8.63
C ASP A 337 5.52 -13.28 -8.02
N ASP A 338 5.68 -12.20 -8.76
CA ASP A 338 5.23 -10.85 -8.40
C ASP A 338 3.75 -10.86 -8.06
N ARG A 339 3.32 -9.92 -7.24
CA ARG A 339 1.94 -9.87 -6.74
C ARG A 339 1.32 -8.51 -7.00
N LEU A 340 0.16 -8.51 -7.64
CA LEU A 340 -0.70 -7.35 -7.73
C LEU A 340 -1.90 -7.57 -6.81
N ARG A 341 -2.10 -6.66 -5.86
CA ARG A 341 -3.19 -6.71 -4.89
C ARG A 341 -4.10 -5.51 -5.03
N LEU A 342 -5.40 -5.75 -4.90
CA LEU A 342 -6.42 -4.72 -4.78
C LEU A 342 -6.94 -4.68 -3.35
N TYR A 343 -6.83 -3.52 -2.72
CA TYR A 343 -7.37 -3.24 -1.40
C TYR A 343 -8.50 -2.21 -1.50
N VAL A 344 -9.38 -2.22 -0.52
CA VAL A 344 -10.39 -1.17 -0.30
C VAL A 344 -10.31 -0.62 1.12
N SER A 345 -10.72 0.62 1.27
CA SER A 345 -10.84 1.32 2.55
C SER A 345 -12.22 1.96 2.66
N ASN A 346 -12.77 2.00 3.86
CA ASN A 346 -14.02 2.69 4.20
C ASN A 346 -13.81 3.87 5.17
N ASN A 347 -12.56 4.25 5.40
CA ASN A 347 -12.15 5.24 6.39
C ASN A 347 -10.98 6.10 5.88
N CYS A 348 -11.09 6.55 4.63
CA CYS A 348 -10.12 7.45 3.98
C CYS A 348 -8.69 6.89 3.87
N GLY A 349 -8.51 5.56 3.87
CA GLY A 349 -7.19 4.96 3.77
C GLY A 349 -6.47 4.78 5.11
N THR A 350 -7.13 5.08 6.24
CA THR A 350 -6.56 4.80 7.57
C THR A 350 -6.35 3.29 7.79
N SER A 351 -7.22 2.47 7.24
CA SER A 351 -7.05 1.01 7.18
C SER A 351 -7.48 0.45 5.83
N TRP A 352 -6.84 -0.65 5.43
CA TRP A 352 -7.04 -1.27 4.14
C TRP A 352 -7.37 -2.76 4.28
N SER A 353 -8.31 -3.24 3.47
CA SER A 353 -8.70 -4.65 3.44
C SER A 353 -8.46 -5.23 2.05
N LEU A 354 -7.72 -6.32 1.98
CA LEU A 354 -7.46 -7.05 0.75
C LEU A 354 -8.77 -7.59 0.14
N ARG A 355 -8.99 -7.32 -1.15
CA ARG A 355 -10.12 -7.85 -1.93
C ARG A 355 -9.67 -8.86 -2.96
N GLN A 356 -8.53 -8.65 -3.57
CA GLN A 356 -8.03 -9.51 -4.63
C GLN A 356 -6.52 -9.54 -4.61
N GLN A 357 -5.96 -10.70 -4.97
CA GLN A 357 -4.55 -10.88 -5.21
C GLN A 357 -4.35 -11.68 -6.50
N LEU A 358 -3.63 -11.10 -7.43
CA LEU A 358 -3.13 -11.77 -8.63
C LEU A 358 -1.65 -12.11 -8.44
N ARG A 359 -1.23 -13.27 -8.91
CA ARG A 359 0.14 -13.77 -8.73
C ARG A 359 0.79 -14.05 -10.08
N GLY A 360 2.06 -13.68 -10.21
CA GLY A 360 2.90 -13.94 -11.38
C GLY A 360 3.00 -15.42 -11.74
N SER A 361 2.93 -16.31 -10.74
CA SER A 361 2.93 -17.76 -10.97
C SER A 361 1.69 -18.27 -11.71
N ASN A 362 0.56 -17.53 -11.71
CA ASN A 362 -0.67 -17.97 -12.36
C ASN A 362 -1.56 -16.82 -12.88
N THR A 363 -2.33 -16.15 -12.01
CA THR A 363 -3.43 -15.26 -12.38
C THR A 363 -3.01 -13.90 -12.91
N LEU A 364 -1.84 -13.39 -12.52
CA LEU A 364 -1.31 -12.12 -13.02
C LEU A 364 -0.66 -12.28 -14.41
N ASN A 365 -0.13 -13.45 -14.72
CA ASN A 365 0.67 -13.69 -15.92
C ASN A 365 -0.18 -13.77 -17.20
N THR A 366 -0.25 -12.69 -17.95
CA THR A 366 -0.96 -12.61 -19.23
C THR A 366 -0.04 -12.73 -20.44
N GLY A 367 1.25 -12.34 -20.29
CA GLY A 367 2.24 -12.30 -21.36
C GLY A 367 3.20 -13.50 -21.40
N GLY A 368 3.03 -14.48 -20.49
CA GLY A 368 3.88 -15.67 -20.46
C GLY A 368 5.26 -15.42 -19.86
N LEU A 369 6.30 -15.96 -20.49
CA LEU A 369 7.70 -15.84 -20.06
C LEU A 369 8.46 -14.93 -21.04
N VAL A 370 8.90 -13.78 -20.57
CA VAL A 370 9.63 -12.78 -21.35
C VAL A 370 10.90 -12.37 -20.59
N GLY A 371 12.07 -12.85 -21.03
CA GLY A 371 13.35 -12.60 -20.35
C GLY A 371 13.89 -11.16 -20.48
N GLY A 372 13.33 -10.37 -21.40
CA GLY A 372 13.63 -8.95 -21.58
C GLY A 372 12.53 -8.04 -21.02
N THR A 373 12.48 -6.80 -21.50
CA THR A 373 11.40 -5.85 -21.19
C THR A 373 10.09 -6.34 -21.81
N PHE A 374 9.05 -6.45 -21.01
CA PHE A 374 7.71 -6.78 -21.46
C PHE A 374 6.94 -5.51 -21.85
N ILE A 375 6.39 -5.51 -23.06
CA ILE A 375 5.44 -4.54 -23.57
C ILE A 375 4.25 -5.38 -24.08
N PRO A 376 3.05 -5.24 -23.52
CA PRO A 376 1.92 -6.09 -23.90
C PRO A 376 1.40 -5.81 -25.30
N ASP A 377 1.14 -6.86 -26.05
CA ASP A 377 0.32 -6.82 -27.24
C ASP A 377 -1.19 -6.73 -26.88
N PRO A 378 -2.10 -6.33 -27.78
CA PRO A 378 -3.52 -6.16 -27.48
C PRO A 378 -4.23 -7.40 -26.90
N ASP A 379 -3.77 -8.61 -27.20
CA ASP A 379 -4.30 -9.88 -26.71
C ASP A 379 -3.67 -10.36 -25.39
N GLN A 380 -2.69 -9.62 -24.87
CA GLN A 380 -1.99 -9.92 -23.63
C GLN A 380 -2.53 -9.14 -22.41
N TRP A 381 -3.71 -8.54 -22.52
CA TRP A 381 -4.39 -7.87 -21.43
C TRP A 381 -5.43 -8.78 -20.78
N GLY A 382 -5.32 -8.91 -19.46
CA GLY A 382 -6.31 -9.59 -18.64
C GLY A 382 -7.37 -8.62 -18.12
N THR A 383 -8.49 -9.17 -17.69
CA THR A 383 -9.53 -8.43 -16.97
C THR A 383 -9.65 -9.00 -15.57
N SER A 384 -9.79 -8.13 -14.61
CA SER A 384 -10.06 -8.53 -13.24
C SER A 384 -11.25 -7.75 -12.70
N GLU A 385 -12.05 -8.39 -11.86
CA GLU A 385 -13.26 -7.82 -11.29
C GLU A 385 -13.39 -8.23 -9.83
N ALA A 386 -13.58 -7.25 -8.94
CA ALA A 386 -13.89 -7.47 -7.54
C ALA A 386 -15.34 -7.07 -7.28
N ASN A 387 -16.18 -8.09 -7.15
CA ASN A 387 -17.60 -7.99 -6.81
C ASN A 387 -17.83 -8.33 -5.34
N ASN A 388 -19.03 -8.08 -4.83
CA ASN A 388 -19.44 -8.42 -3.47
C ASN A 388 -18.63 -7.70 -2.37
N ILE A 389 -18.31 -6.43 -2.60
CA ILE A 389 -17.78 -5.57 -1.56
C ILE A 389 -18.91 -5.33 -0.56
N SER A 390 -18.68 -5.72 0.71
CA SER A 390 -19.73 -5.69 1.73
C SER A 390 -20.23 -4.27 2.02
N SER A 391 -21.48 -4.15 2.51
CA SER A 391 -22.12 -2.87 2.85
C SER A 391 -21.35 -2.03 3.88
N ASN A 392 -20.41 -2.61 4.64
CA ASN A 392 -19.53 -1.86 5.52
C ASN A 392 -18.61 -0.88 4.77
N TYR A 393 -18.50 -1.01 3.46
CA TYR A 393 -17.73 -0.12 2.58
C TYR A 393 -18.60 0.92 1.85
N HIS A 394 -19.92 0.92 2.10
CA HIS A 394 -20.84 1.94 1.59
C HIS A 394 -20.73 3.20 2.46
N THR A 395 -19.62 3.91 2.32
CA THR A 395 -19.29 5.12 3.10
C THR A 395 -18.95 6.28 2.17
N ALA A 396 -19.01 7.50 2.68
CA ALA A 396 -18.67 8.70 1.92
C ALA A 396 -17.16 8.82 1.59
N ASP A 397 -16.32 8.01 2.23
CA ASP A 397 -14.86 8.11 2.19
C ASP A 397 -14.22 6.81 1.67
N PHE A 398 -14.92 6.13 0.75
CA PHE A 398 -14.42 4.90 0.13
C PHE A 398 -13.21 5.19 -0.74
N ARG A 399 -12.20 4.30 -0.71
CA ARG A 399 -11.00 4.36 -1.55
C ARG A 399 -10.59 2.98 -2.01
N ILE A 400 -9.86 2.91 -3.13
CA ILE A 400 -9.17 1.71 -3.59
C ILE A 400 -7.66 1.92 -3.59
N ARG A 401 -6.90 0.82 -3.54
CA ARG A 401 -5.44 0.81 -3.65
C ARG A 401 -4.98 -0.40 -4.42
N PHE A 402 -4.18 -0.18 -5.43
CA PHE A 402 -3.34 -1.20 -6.03
C PHE A 402 -2.00 -1.22 -5.31
N GLU A 403 -1.53 -2.40 -4.97
CA GLU A 403 -0.21 -2.63 -4.38
C GLU A 403 0.50 -3.67 -5.23
N PHE A 404 1.67 -3.33 -5.72
CA PHE A 404 2.52 -4.25 -6.45
C PHE A 404 3.74 -4.60 -5.61
N GLU A 405 3.91 -5.91 -5.35
CA GLU A 405 5.08 -6.48 -4.67
C GLU A 405 5.92 -7.19 -5.73
N SER A 406 7.12 -6.69 -5.93
CA SER A 406 8.07 -7.25 -6.88
C SER A 406 8.70 -8.56 -6.37
N ASN A 407 8.91 -9.50 -7.28
CA ASN A 407 9.79 -10.64 -7.12
C ASN A 407 10.71 -10.74 -8.34
N GLY A 408 11.25 -9.58 -8.75
CA GLY A 408 12.19 -9.45 -9.85
C GLY A 408 11.64 -9.81 -11.24
N GLY A 409 10.32 -9.77 -11.41
CA GLY A 409 9.65 -10.05 -12.68
C GLY A 409 9.68 -8.90 -13.67
N ASN A 410 8.71 -8.86 -14.58
CA ASN A 410 8.58 -7.78 -15.57
C ASN A 410 7.65 -6.66 -15.12
N SER A 411 7.57 -5.60 -15.94
CA SER A 411 6.65 -4.49 -15.74
C SER A 411 5.20 -4.95 -15.65
N VAL A 412 4.44 -4.32 -14.79
CA VAL A 412 2.98 -4.44 -14.69
C VAL A 412 2.33 -3.22 -15.28
N TYR A 413 1.21 -3.42 -15.98
CA TYR A 413 0.39 -2.37 -16.57
C TYR A 413 -1.03 -2.46 -16.02
N LEU A 414 -1.66 -1.30 -15.81
CA LEU A 414 -3.07 -1.16 -15.41
C LEU A 414 -3.75 -0.18 -16.37
N ASP A 415 -5.01 -0.47 -16.72
CA ASP A 415 -5.83 0.36 -17.60
C ASP A 415 -7.31 0.16 -17.31
N ASP A 416 -8.17 1.03 -17.84
CA ASP A 416 -9.64 0.96 -17.73
C ASP A 416 -10.11 0.62 -16.32
N ILE A 417 -9.67 1.40 -15.33
CA ILE A 417 -10.11 1.22 -13.95
C ILE A 417 -11.52 1.79 -13.81
N ASN A 418 -12.47 0.92 -13.46
CA ASN A 418 -13.87 1.30 -13.30
C ASN A 418 -14.33 0.98 -11.88
N ILE A 419 -14.96 1.95 -11.24
CA ILE A 419 -15.61 1.80 -9.94
C ILE A 419 -17.08 2.14 -10.12
N ASN A 420 -17.94 1.13 -9.98
CA ASN A 420 -19.38 1.27 -10.16
C ASN A 420 -20.10 1.07 -8.82
N GLY A 421 -20.88 2.06 -8.41
CA GLY A 421 -21.85 1.96 -7.33
C GLY A 421 -23.27 2.03 -7.89
N ARG A 422 -24.18 1.18 -7.41
CA ARG A 422 -25.60 1.25 -7.79
C ARG A 422 -26.38 1.93 -6.68
N PRO A 423 -27.12 3.03 -6.95
CA PRO A 423 -27.92 3.69 -5.93
C PRO A 423 -29.04 2.78 -5.40
N VAL A 424 -29.39 2.95 -4.13
CA VAL A 424 -30.50 2.23 -3.51
C VAL A 424 -31.81 2.75 -4.11
N GLY A 425 -32.52 1.92 -4.85
CA GLY A 425 -33.90 2.21 -5.29
C GLY A 425 -34.20 2.23 -6.79
N LEU A 426 -33.22 2.08 -7.66
CA LEU A 426 -33.44 1.87 -9.09
C LEU A 426 -32.52 0.75 -9.58
N GLU A 427 -33.05 -0.46 -9.74
CA GLU A 427 -32.42 -1.45 -10.62
C GLU A 427 -32.58 -0.97 -12.07
N GLU A 428 -31.71 -0.07 -12.52
CA GLU A 428 -31.49 0.08 -13.94
C GLU A 428 -30.65 -1.12 -14.37
N LEU A 429 -31.30 -2.06 -15.04
CA LEU A 429 -30.60 -3.06 -15.84
C LEU A 429 -29.84 -2.29 -16.92
N GLU A 430 -28.57 -1.96 -16.70
CA GLU A 430 -27.70 -1.57 -17.79
C GLU A 430 -27.54 -2.75 -18.73
N SER A 431 -28.41 -2.73 -19.74
CA SER A 431 -28.31 -3.61 -20.90
C SER A 431 -27.02 -3.23 -21.66
N ARG A 432 -26.09 -4.15 -21.78
CA ARG A 432 -24.94 -4.09 -22.70
C ARG A 432 -25.34 -4.06 -24.19
N THR A 433 -26.52 -3.62 -24.49
CA THR A 433 -26.98 -3.30 -25.83
C THR A 433 -27.25 -1.80 -25.83
N THR A 434 -26.70 -1.08 -26.80
CA THR A 434 -27.16 0.27 -27.10
C THR A 434 -28.69 0.19 -27.26
N GLY A 435 -29.41 0.78 -26.30
CA GLY A 435 -30.87 0.69 -26.23
C GLY A 435 -31.53 1.15 -27.54
N PRO A 436 -32.77 0.73 -27.80
CA PRO A 436 -33.47 1.12 -29.02
C PRO A 436 -33.59 2.65 -29.07
N ARG A 437 -33.22 3.27 -30.19
CA ARG A 437 -33.41 4.71 -30.44
C ARG A 437 -34.64 4.93 -31.28
N VAL A 438 -35.43 5.92 -30.93
CA VAL A 438 -36.59 6.35 -31.74
C VAL A 438 -36.23 7.59 -32.54
N ILE A 439 -36.41 7.56 -33.85
CA ILE A 439 -36.04 8.65 -34.75
C ILE A 439 -37.20 8.92 -35.71
N PRO A 440 -37.73 10.16 -35.76
CA PRO A 440 -37.45 11.30 -34.84
C PRO A 440 -38.07 11.09 -33.47
N ASN A 441 -37.55 11.80 -32.48
CA ASN A 441 -38.14 11.93 -31.15
C ASN A 441 -38.05 13.40 -30.73
N PRO A 442 -39.15 14.14 -30.54
CA PRO A 442 -40.54 13.67 -30.64
C PRO A 442 -40.96 13.15 -32.02
N ALA A 443 -41.89 12.17 -32.01
CA ALA A 443 -42.47 11.55 -33.19
C ALA A 443 -43.76 12.29 -33.59
N ASN A 444 -43.83 12.76 -34.82
CA ASN A 444 -45.01 13.52 -35.27
C ASN A 444 -45.98 12.68 -36.14
N HIS A 445 -45.58 12.15 -37.27
CA HIS A 445 -46.45 11.35 -38.12
C HIS A 445 -45.93 9.94 -38.34
N SER A 446 -44.65 9.76 -38.23
CA SER A 446 -43.96 8.48 -38.33
C SER A 446 -42.68 8.50 -37.47
N ALA A 447 -42.29 7.37 -36.96
CA ALA A 447 -41.00 7.17 -36.33
C ALA A 447 -40.50 5.75 -36.53
N ARG A 448 -39.21 5.57 -36.42
CA ARG A 448 -38.54 4.28 -36.50
C ARG A 448 -37.76 4.00 -35.26
N ALA A 449 -37.84 2.76 -34.80
CA ALA A 449 -36.89 2.23 -33.84
C ALA A 449 -35.62 1.79 -34.57
N GLN A 450 -34.46 2.24 -34.09
CA GLN A 450 -33.17 1.76 -34.54
C GLN A 450 -32.52 0.98 -33.40
N ILE A 451 -32.14 -0.27 -33.64
CA ILE A 451 -31.55 -1.18 -32.67
C ILE A 451 -30.26 -1.75 -33.24
N THR A 452 -29.17 -1.68 -32.50
CA THR A 452 -27.93 -2.40 -32.83
C THR A 452 -27.97 -3.77 -32.19
N VAL A 453 -27.84 -4.81 -33.01
CA VAL A 453 -27.85 -6.22 -32.62
C VAL A 453 -26.42 -6.73 -32.71
N GLU A 454 -25.85 -7.21 -31.61
CA GLU A 454 -24.48 -7.74 -31.58
C GLU A 454 -24.41 -9.24 -31.79
N ARG A 455 -25.46 -9.98 -31.44
CA ARG A 455 -25.54 -11.44 -31.55
C ARG A 455 -26.88 -11.87 -32.19
N SER A 456 -26.83 -12.96 -32.92
CA SER A 456 -28.06 -13.56 -33.46
C SER A 456 -28.95 -14.10 -32.34
N GLY A 457 -30.25 -13.83 -32.41
CA GLY A 457 -31.22 -14.26 -31.39
C GLY A 457 -32.64 -13.80 -31.69
N ASN A 458 -33.59 -14.18 -30.82
CA ASN A 458 -34.95 -13.66 -30.88
C ASN A 458 -35.00 -12.27 -30.25
N LEU A 459 -35.50 -11.29 -31.01
CA LEU A 459 -35.76 -9.94 -30.54
C LEU A 459 -37.26 -9.68 -30.50
N ARG A 460 -37.74 -9.09 -29.41
CA ARG A 460 -39.10 -8.58 -29.28
C ARG A 460 -39.04 -7.09 -28.95
N LEU A 461 -39.79 -6.29 -29.75
CA LEU A 461 -39.99 -4.85 -29.50
C LEU A 461 -41.43 -4.61 -29.11
N GLU A 462 -41.59 -3.80 -28.03
CA GLU A 462 -42.93 -3.45 -27.51
C GLU A 462 -42.99 -1.95 -27.23
N VAL A 463 -44.09 -1.35 -27.65
CA VAL A 463 -44.47 0.03 -27.29
C VAL A 463 -45.41 -0.05 -26.11
N MET A 464 -45.07 0.68 -25.03
CA MET A 464 -45.82 0.67 -23.78
C MET A 464 -46.23 2.08 -23.37
N ASP A 465 -47.34 2.18 -22.66
CA ASP A 465 -47.74 3.43 -21.99
C ASP A 465 -46.97 3.66 -20.67
N ALA A 466 -47.18 4.82 -20.05
CA ALA A 466 -46.55 5.19 -18.78
C ALA A 466 -46.93 4.27 -17.59
N LEU A 467 -47.94 3.43 -17.73
CA LEU A 467 -48.35 2.43 -16.74
C LEU A 467 -47.78 1.03 -17.02
N GLY A 468 -46.93 0.91 -18.07
CA GLY A 468 -46.31 -0.36 -18.44
C GLY A 468 -47.19 -1.29 -19.25
N ARG A 469 -48.37 -0.84 -19.73
CA ARG A 469 -49.24 -1.67 -20.59
C ARG A 469 -48.73 -1.68 -22.01
N VAL A 470 -48.57 -2.86 -22.60
CA VAL A 470 -48.15 -3.03 -23.98
C VAL A 470 -49.29 -2.59 -24.92
N LEU A 471 -49.01 -1.59 -25.74
CA LEU A 471 -49.94 -1.03 -26.73
C LEU A 471 -49.70 -1.62 -28.12
N ALA A 472 -48.49 -1.97 -28.48
CA ALA A 472 -48.12 -2.57 -29.72
C ALA A 472 -46.84 -3.41 -29.60
N THR A 473 -46.70 -4.40 -30.51
CA THR A 473 -45.48 -5.20 -30.68
C THR A 473 -45.00 -5.06 -32.14
N PRO A 474 -44.25 -3.97 -32.44
CA PRO A 474 -43.87 -3.69 -33.83
C PRO A 474 -42.87 -4.69 -34.41
N TYR A 475 -42.17 -5.46 -33.59
CA TYR A 475 -41.30 -6.53 -34.07
C TYR A 475 -41.26 -7.72 -33.10
N HIS A 476 -41.26 -8.93 -33.64
CA HIS A 476 -40.99 -10.16 -32.91
C HIS A 476 -40.42 -11.22 -33.88
N GLY A 477 -39.14 -11.54 -33.76
CA GLY A 477 -38.50 -12.52 -34.65
C GLY A 477 -37.00 -12.65 -34.44
N MET A 478 -36.40 -13.54 -35.25
CA MET A 478 -34.94 -13.74 -35.27
C MET A 478 -34.24 -12.54 -35.90
N VAL A 479 -33.14 -12.13 -35.28
CA VAL A 479 -32.25 -11.08 -35.77
C VAL A 479 -30.81 -11.61 -35.86
N VAL A 480 -30.02 -10.99 -36.74
CA VAL A 480 -28.58 -11.25 -36.89
C VAL A 480 -27.79 -9.98 -36.53
N PRO A 481 -26.48 -10.08 -36.22
CA PRO A 481 -25.68 -8.90 -35.96
C PRO A 481 -25.79 -7.82 -37.02
N GLY A 482 -25.95 -6.57 -36.58
CA GLY A 482 -26.15 -5.42 -37.46
C GLY A 482 -27.18 -4.44 -36.89
N THR A 483 -27.53 -3.42 -37.69
CA THR A 483 -28.53 -2.41 -37.30
C THR A 483 -29.88 -2.77 -37.87
N LEU A 484 -30.86 -3.01 -37.01
CA LEU A 484 -32.27 -3.22 -37.39
C LEU A 484 -33.02 -1.90 -37.29
N GLN A 485 -33.86 -1.60 -38.30
CA GLN A 485 -34.81 -0.49 -38.27
C GLN A 485 -36.24 -1.03 -38.39
N VAL A 486 -37.11 -0.61 -37.48
CA VAL A 486 -38.50 -1.05 -37.38
C VAL A 486 -39.41 0.17 -37.34
N GLU A 487 -40.45 0.24 -38.20
CA GLU A 487 -41.44 1.31 -38.13
C GLU A 487 -42.33 1.16 -36.88
N LEU A 488 -42.57 2.27 -36.22
CA LEU A 488 -43.44 2.34 -35.03
C LEU A 488 -44.84 2.81 -35.42
N PRO A 489 -45.91 2.27 -34.81
CA PRO A 489 -47.30 2.58 -35.16
C PRO A 489 -47.75 3.92 -34.54
N ILE A 490 -47.02 5.01 -34.79
CA ILE A 490 -47.22 6.34 -34.18
C ILE A 490 -48.63 6.88 -34.43
N ALA A 491 -49.18 6.67 -35.65
CA ALA A 491 -50.51 7.17 -35.98
C ALA A 491 -51.67 6.59 -35.13
N GLN A 492 -51.40 5.56 -34.35
CA GLN A 492 -52.38 4.92 -33.45
C GLN A 492 -52.20 5.34 -31.99
N LEU A 493 -51.19 6.16 -31.68
CA LEU A 493 -50.84 6.59 -30.34
C LEU A 493 -51.30 8.04 -30.11
N PRO A 494 -52.06 8.34 -29.06
CA PRO A 494 -52.33 9.72 -28.64
C PRO A 494 -51.05 10.49 -28.32
N THR A 495 -51.12 11.82 -28.37
CA THR A 495 -50.05 12.68 -27.88
C THR A 495 -49.67 12.32 -26.43
N GLY A 496 -48.39 12.07 -26.18
CA GLY A 496 -47.90 11.66 -24.84
C GLY A 496 -46.53 11.00 -24.84
N ALA A 497 -46.13 10.55 -23.67
CA ALA A 497 -44.87 9.85 -23.46
C ALA A 497 -45.09 8.32 -23.48
N TYR A 498 -44.22 7.62 -24.15
CA TYR A 498 -44.25 6.18 -24.34
C TYR A 498 -42.87 5.58 -24.08
N VAL A 499 -42.86 4.29 -23.76
CA VAL A 499 -41.64 3.49 -23.59
C VAL A 499 -41.54 2.48 -24.75
N LEU A 500 -40.44 2.48 -25.46
CA LEU A 500 -40.05 1.43 -26.37
C LEU A 500 -39.14 0.45 -25.65
N ARG A 501 -39.58 -0.80 -25.48
CA ARG A 501 -38.82 -1.88 -24.85
C ARG A 501 -38.35 -2.88 -25.89
N SER A 502 -37.05 -3.19 -25.87
CA SER A 502 -36.48 -4.31 -26.61
C SER A 502 -36.12 -5.44 -25.63
N SER A 503 -36.44 -6.67 -25.96
CA SER A 503 -36.08 -7.85 -25.16
C SER A 503 -35.53 -8.95 -26.05
N THR A 504 -34.42 -9.55 -25.61
CA THR A 504 -33.83 -10.77 -26.17
C THR A 504 -33.81 -11.84 -25.07
N SER A 505 -33.27 -13.06 -25.37
CA SER A 505 -33.02 -14.08 -24.33
C SER A 505 -32.12 -13.60 -23.18
N ASP A 506 -31.22 -12.68 -23.48
CA ASP A 506 -30.09 -12.34 -22.61
C ASP A 506 -30.14 -10.90 -22.07
N ALA A 507 -31.00 -10.04 -22.64
CA ALA A 507 -31.05 -8.62 -22.26
C ALA A 507 -32.43 -7.99 -22.52
N VAL A 508 -32.78 -7.01 -21.68
CA VAL A 508 -33.92 -6.12 -21.84
C VAL A 508 -33.41 -4.68 -21.81
N SER A 509 -33.84 -3.86 -22.77
CA SER A 509 -33.48 -2.44 -22.82
C SER A 509 -34.70 -1.61 -23.18
N SER A 510 -34.76 -0.36 -22.73
CA SER A 510 -35.88 0.53 -23.03
C SER A 510 -35.43 1.97 -23.27
N THR A 511 -36.22 2.71 -24.02
CA THR A 511 -36.05 4.15 -24.20
C THR A 511 -37.42 4.85 -24.18
N ILE A 512 -37.43 6.09 -23.69
CA ILE A 512 -38.62 6.93 -23.67
C ILE A 512 -38.66 7.73 -24.99
N PHE A 513 -39.85 7.83 -25.59
CA PHE A 513 -40.08 8.71 -26.71
C PHE A 513 -41.40 9.45 -26.57
N LEU A 514 -41.47 10.60 -27.21
CA LEU A 514 -42.66 11.48 -27.22
C LEU A 514 -43.37 11.38 -28.55
N VAL A 515 -44.71 11.41 -28.51
CA VAL A 515 -45.60 11.55 -29.67
C VAL A 515 -46.30 12.90 -29.55
N ASP A 516 -46.15 13.74 -30.58
CA ASP A 516 -46.75 15.07 -30.68
C ASP A 516 -48.13 15.04 -31.34
#